data_dd73417d662ee3fee77c93720b68872d
#
_entry.id   dd73417d662ee3fee77c93720b68872d
#
_cell.length_a   1.000
_cell.length_b   1.000
_cell.length_c   1.000
_cell.angle_alpha   90.00
_cell.angle_beta   90.00
_cell.angle_gamma   90.00
#
_symmetry.space_group_name_H-M   'P 1'
#
loop_
_entity.id
_entity.type
_entity.pdbx_description
1 polymer ?
#
loop_
_entity_poly.entity_id
_entity_poly.type
_entity_poly.pdbx_seq_one_letter_code
_entity_poly.pdbx_strand_id
1 'polypeptide(L)'
;RGLGDVYKRQVILTLLNYYQSILHESSYGGNVMSKNLTENYPIVDTIEALEERLAGVREAQRIFAAYTQEQVDKIFTAAALAANKARIPLAKLAVEETGMGIVEDKVIKNHYASEYIYNAYRDTKTCGVIEEDKAYGIKKVAEPIGVVAAVIPTTNPTSTAIFKTLISLKTRNGIIISPHPRAKKSTIAAAKVCLLYTSPSPR
;
A
#
# COMPACT_ATOMS: atom_id res chain seq x y z
N ARG A 1 28.12 10.76 9.85
CA ARG A 1 27.38 10.36 8.62
C ARG A 1 26.01 11.01 8.70
N GLY A 2 25.82 12.09 7.91
CA GLY A 2 24.68 12.99 8.07
C GLY A 2 23.38 12.41 7.51
N LEU A 3 22.27 12.95 7.99
CA LEU A 3 20.90 12.69 7.53
C LEU A 3 20.73 12.75 5.98
N GLY A 4 21.63 13.42 5.26
CA GLY A 4 21.60 13.51 3.80
C GLY A 4 21.78 12.20 3.03
N ASP A 5 22.41 11.15 3.62
CA ASP A 5 22.57 9.85 2.95
C ASP A 5 21.34 8.94 3.04
N VAL A 6 20.45 9.20 3.97
CA VAL A 6 19.21 8.43 4.14
C VAL A 6 18.18 8.79 3.07
N TYR A 7 18.18 10.03 2.59
CA TYR A 7 17.21 10.52 1.59
C TYR A 7 17.56 10.12 0.14
N LYS A 8 18.81 9.85 -0.17
CA LYS A 8 19.28 9.62 -1.55
C LYS A 8 18.88 8.29 -2.20
N ARG A 9 18.07 7.44 -1.55
CA ARG A 9 17.72 6.10 -2.07
C ARG A 9 16.29 5.67 -1.82
N GLN A 10 15.35 6.61 -1.75
CA GLN A 10 13.95 6.28 -1.54
C GLN A 10 13.26 5.97 -2.88
N VAL A 11 12.69 4.79 -2.99
CA VAL A 11 11.74 4.45 -4.05
C VAL A 11 10.35 4.79 -3.53
N ILE A 12 9.72 5.80 -4.12
CA ILE A 12 8.35 6.20 -3.75
C ILE A 12 7.39 5.48 -4.68
N LEU A 13 6.68 4.51 -4.12
CA LEU A 13 5.51 3.93 -4.76
C LEU A 13 4.32 4.84 -4.47
N THR A 14 3.91 5.58 -5.49
CA THR A 14 2.78 6.47 -5.39
C THR A 14 1.51 5.73 -5.79
N LEU A 15 0.46 5.80 -5.00
CA LEU A 15 -0.91 5.44 -5.39
C LEU A 15 -1.39 6.23 -6.63
N LEU A 16 -0.66 7.25 -7.05
CA LEU A 16 -1.04 8.18 -8.10
C LEU A 16 -1.18 7.54 -9.49
N ASN A 17 -0.26 6.64 -9.88
CA ASN A 17 -0.37 5.94 -11.17
C ASN A 17 -1.61 5.06 -11.22
N TYR A 18 -2.11 4.66 -10.07
CA TYR A 18 -3.32 3.88 -9.91
C TYR A 18 -4.59 4.71 -10.17
N TYR A 19 -4.65 5.95 -9.68
CA TYR A 19 -5.81 6.82 -9.90
C TYR A 19 -5.89 7.36 -11.33
N GLN A 20 -4.76 7.60 -11.99
CA GLN A 20 -4.75 8.00 -13.40
C GLN A 20 -5.21 6.86 -14.32
N SER A 21 -4.90 5.60 -14.00
CA SER A 21 -5.41 4.46 -14.76
C SER A 21 -6.91 4.26 -14.58
N ILE A 22 -7.47 4.48 -13.38
CA ILE A 22 -8.93 4.40 -13.16
C ILE A 22 -9.69 5.47 -13.95
N LEU A 23 -9.13 6.67 -14.07
CA LEU A 23 -9.76 7.77 -14.81
C LEU A 23 -9.59 7.65 -16.34
N HIS A 24 -8.56 6.92 -16.82
CA HIS A 24 -8.28 6.75 -18.26
C HIS A 24 -8.71 5.40 -18.84
N GLU A 25 -8.95 4.35 -18.04
CA GLU A 25 -9.27 2.99 -18.52
C GLU A 25 -10.75 2.71 -18.78
N SER A 26 -11.54 3.71 -19.16
CA SER A 26 -12.80 3.37 -19.83
C SER A 26 -12.59 2.89 -21.30
N SER A 27 -11.36 2.73 -21.78
CA SER A 27 -11.10 2.56 -23.21
C SER A 27 -10.17 1.43 -23.69
N TYR A 28 -9.47 0.65 -22.85
CA TYR A 28 -8.59 -0.40 -23.38
C TYR A 28 -8.57 -1.69 -22.55
N GLY A 29 -9.20 -2.74 -23.10
CA GLY A 29 -8.99 -4.13 -22.67
C GLY A 29 -7.68 -4.68 -23.24
N GLY A 30 -6.85 -5.32 -22.41
CA GLY A 30 -5.66 -6.05 -22.88
C GLY A 30 -4.70 -6.41 -21.77
N ASN A 31 -4.40 -7.67 -21.73
CA ASN A 31 -3.41 -8.46 -20.98
C ASN A 31 -2.20 -7.69 -20.38
N VAL A 32 -2.34 -7.14 -19.18
CA VAL A 32 -1.32 -6.31 -18.49
C VAL A 32 -0.49 -7.11 -17.47
N MET A 33 -0.76 -8.41 -17.31
CA MET A 33 -0.31 -9.19 -16.13
C MET A 33 1.19 -9.56 -16.06
N SER A 34 1.96 -9.47 -17.17
CA SER A 34 3.34 -9.97 -17.15
C SER A 34 4.44 -8.91 -17.37
N LYS A 35 4.10 -7.75 -17.90
CA LYS A 35 5.09 -6.71 -18.25
C LYS A 35 5.44 -5.71 -17.12
N ASN A 36 4.56 -5.49 -16.15
CA ASN A 36 4.70 -4.36 -15.20
C ASN A 36 5.47 -4.67 -13.90
N LEU A 37 5.95 -5.90 -13.68
CA LEU A 37 6.73 -6.23 -12.48
C LEU A 37 8.19 -5.79 -12.55
N THR A 38 8.69 -5.46 -13.75
CA THR A 38 10.10 -5.12 -14.01
C THR A 38 10.35 -3.65 -14.39
N GLU A 39 9.31 -2.81 -14.41
CA GLU A 39 9.49 -1.37 -14.69
C GLU A 39 10.37 -0.70 -13.65
N ASN A 40 11.41 0.01 -14.12
CA ASN A 40 12.25 0.85 -13.30
C ASN A 40 11.42 2.03 -12.77
N TYR A 41 11.13 2.03 -11.48
CA TYR A 41 10.57 3.21 -10.84
C TYR A 41 11.64 4.30 -10.74
N PRO A 42 11.29 5.55 -11.04
CA PRO A 42 12.22 6.64 -10.87
C PRO A 42 12.70 6.72 -9.42
N ILE A 43 14.00 6.78 -9.25
CA ILE A 43 14.61 6.99 -7.94
C ILE A 43 14.34 8.45 -7.58
N VAL A 44 13.78 8.68 -6.41
CA VAL A 44 13.63 10.01 -5.84
C VAL A 44 14.85 10.29 -4.99
N ASP A 45 15.76 11.08 -5.49
CA ASP A 45 17.05 11.39 -4.88
C ASP A 45 17.24 12.89 -4.59
N THR A 46 16.27 13.72 -4.97
CA THR A 46 16.25 15.15 -4.68
C THR A 46 15.00 15.55 -3.88
N ILE A 47 15.06 16.68 -3.21
CA ILE A 47 13.92 17.23 -2.44
C ILE A 47 12.80 17.63 -3.39
N GLU A 48 13.11 18.23 -4.52
CA GLU A 48 12.16 18.68 -5.52
C GLU A 48 11.35 17.49 -6.09
N ALA A 49 12.04 16.40 -6.44
CA ALA A 49 11.39 15.18 -6.92
C ALA A 49 10.51 14.53 -5.83
N LEU A 50 10.90 14.63 -4.55
CA LEU A 50 10.09 14.18 -3.42
C LEU A 50 8.83 15.05 -3.26
N GLU A 51 8.96 16.36 -3.34
CA GLU A 51 7.84 17.31 -3.22
C GLU A 51 6.83 17.13 -4.35
N GLU A 52 7.29 16.95 -5.58
CA GLU A 52 6.42 16.64 -6.72
C GLU A 52 5.60 15.36 -6.47
N ARG A 53 6.27 14.29 -6.01
CA ARG A 53 5.58 13.04 -5.68
C ARG A 53 4.60 13.20 -4.51
N LEU A 54 4.98 13.94 -3.48
CA LEU A 54 4.11 14.26 -2.36
C LEU A 54 2.87 15.01 -2.79
N ALA A 55 2.99 16.01 -3.66
CA ALA A 55 1.85 16.74 -4.20
C ALA A 55 0.86 15.81 -4.89
N GLY A 56 1.36 14.89 -5.74
CA GLY A 56 0.55 13.90 -6.40
C GLY A 56 -0.15 12.93 -5.42
N VAL A 57 0.56 12.45 -4.38
CA VAL A 57 -0.05 11.56 -3.37
C VAL A 57 -1.10 12.29 -2.55
N ARG A 58 -0.89 13.56 -2.21
CA ARG A 58 -1.87 14.38 -1.50
C ARG A 58 -3.15 14.56 -2.29
N GLU A 59 -3.04 14.82 -3.60
CA GLU A 59 -4.22 14.96 -4.46
C GLU A 59 -4.98 13.63 -4.59
N ALA A 60 -4.29 12.52 -4.81
CA ALA A 60 -4.89 11.19 -4.83
C ALA A 60 -5.57 10.86 -3.50
N GLN A 61 -4.93 11.18 -2.37
CA GLN A 61 -5.50 10.96 -1.05
C GLN A 61 -6.74 11.83 -0.82
N ARG A 62 -6.75 13.08 -1.29
CA ARG A 62 -7.92 13.96 -1.22
C ARG A 62 -9.13 13.35 -1.94
N ILE A 63 -8.92 12.79 -3.12
CA ILE A 63 -9.97 12.08 -3.87
C ILE A 63 -10.43 10.82 -3.10
N PHE A 64 -9.47 10.05 -2.59
CA PHE A 64 -9.76 8.82 -1.84
C PHE A 64 -10.47 9.08 -0.52
N ALA A 65 -10.23 10.21 0.12
CA ALA A 65 -10.91 10.63 1.36
C ALA A 65 -12.44 10.73 1.19
N ALA A 66 -12.92 10.98 -0.03
CA ALA A 66 -14.34 11.07 -0.34
C ALA A 66 -15.02 9.70 -0.58
N TYR A 67 -14.27 8.59 -0.59
CA TYR A 67 -14.82 7.26 -0.85
C TYR A 67 -15.73 6.79 0.28
N THR A 68 -16.79 6.08 -0.11
CA THR A 68 -17.71 5.44 0.81
C THR A 68 -17.09 4.23 1.49
N GLN A 69 -17.66 3.79 2.63
CA GLN A 69 -17.23 2.58 3.32
C GLN A 69 -17.23 1.36 2.38
N GLU A 70 -18.29 1.21 1.57
CA GLU A 70 -18.39 0.08 0.62
C GLU A 70 -17.26 0.08 -0.42
N GLN A 71 -16.90 1.24 -0.95
CA GLN A 71 -15.78 1.38 -1.90
C GLN A 71 -14.45 1.03 -1.24
N VAL A 72 -14.24 1.52 -0.02
CA VAL A 72 -13.03 1.23 0.77
C VAL A 72 -12.92 -0.26 1.09
N ASP A 73 -14.04 -0.90 1.49
CA ASP A 73 -14.07 -2.32 1.84
C ASP A 73 -13.78 -3.22 0.62
N LYS A 74 -14.29 -2.86 -0.56
CA LYS A 74 -13.94 -3.56 -1.81
C LYS A 74 -12.44 -3.47 -2.11
N ILE A 75 -11.84 -2.29 -1.98
CA ILE A 75 -10.41 -2.05 -2.20
C ILE A 75 -9.58 -2.84 -1.17
N PHE A 76 -9.92 -2.74 0.10
CA PHE A 76 -9.24 -3.45 1.18
C PHE A 76 -9.28 -4.96 0.99
N THR A 77 -10.44 -5.52 0.62
CA THR A 77 -10.62 -6.94 0.33
C THR A 77 -9.75 -7.39 -0.84
N ALA A 78 -9.80 -6.66 -1.96
CA ALA A 78 -9.03 -7.00 -3.15
C ALA A 78 -7.51 -7.00 -2.88
N ALA A 79 -7.01 -5.96 -2.20
CA ALA A 79 -5.60 -5.86 -1.83
C ALA A 79 -5.15 -6.98 -0.87
N ALA A 80 -5.96 -7.32 0.13
CA ALA A 80 -5.65 -8.38 1.09
C ALA A 80 -5.60 -9.76 0.44
N LEU A 81 -6.57 -10.09 -0.42
CA LEU A 81 -6.61 -11.35 -1.17
C LEU A 81 -5.41 -11.49 -2.11
N ALA A 82 -5.06 -10.41 -2.81
CA ALA A 82 -3.89 -10.40 -3.69
C ALA A 82 -2.60 -10.62 -2.91
N ALA A 83 -2.41 -9.92 -1.80
CA ALA A 83 -1.25 -10.06 -0.93
C ALA A 83 -1.14 -11.50 -0.38
N ASN A 84 -2.25 -12.09 0.07
CA ASN A 84 -2.28 -13.46 0.56
C ASN A 84 -1.94 -14.48 -0.53
N LYS A 85 -2.47 -14.30 -1.75
CA LYS A 85 -2.14 -15.13 -2.91
C LYS A 85 -0.63 -15.09 -3.24
N ALA A 86 -0.01 -13.93 -3.11
CA ALA A 86 1.40 -13.72 -3.39
C ALA A 86 2.34 -14.02 -2.20
N ARG A 87 1.85 -14.51 -1.05
CA ARG A 87 2.63 -14.70 0.18
C ARG A 87 3.89 -15.54 0.01
N ILE A 88 3.82 -16.61 -0.80
CA ILE A 88 4.96 -17.53 -1.02
C ILE A 88 6.03 -16.87 -1.92
N PRO A 89 5.74 -16.39 -3.16
CA PRO A 89 6.75 -15.76 -3.99
C PRO A 89 7.38 -14.53 -3.33
N LEU A 90 6.61 -13.73 -2.59
CA LEU A 90 7.15 -12.59 -1.84
C LEU A 90 8.10 -13.02 -0.71
N ALA A 91 7.81 -14.12 -0.02
CA ALA A 91 8.70 -14.67 1.01
C ALA A 91 10.03 -15.13 0.42
N LYS A 92 9.99 -15.88 -0.70
CA LYS A 92 11.19 -16.32 -1.42
C LYS A 92 12.06 -15.14 -1.86
N LEU A 93 11.45 -14.14 -2.50
CA LEU A 93 12.13 -12.93 -2.93
C LEU A 93 12.78 -12.16 -1.76
N ALA A 94 12.09 -12.08 -0.62
CA ALA A 94 12.62 -11.39 0.55
C ALA A 94 13.84 -12.10 1.15
N VAL A 95 13.85 -13.44 1.22
CA VAL A 95 15.01 -14.22 1.69
C VAL A 95 16.18 -14.08 0.71
N GLU A 96 15.90 -14.24 -0.59
CA GLU A 96 16.92 -14.14 -1.65
C GLU A 96 17.61 -12.75 -1.64
N GLU A 97 16.83 -11.66 -1.53
CA GLU A 97 17.38 -10.31 -1.57
C GLU A 97 18.10 -9.93 -0.28
N THR A 98 17.58 -10.32 0.88
CA THR A 98 18.10 -9.83 2.18
C THR A 98 19.06 -10.78 2.86
N GLY A 99 19.04 -12.07 2.51
CA GLY A 99 19.74 -13.14 3.24
C GLY A 99 19.26 -13.34 4.67
N MET A 100 18.06 -12.80 5.04
CA MET A 100 17.58 -12.80 6.42
C MET A 100 16.35 -13.70 6.62
N GLY A 101 16.46 -14.59 7.60
CA GLY A 101 15.41 -15.54 7.99
C GLY A 101 15.22 -16.68 6.98
N ILE A 102 14.17 -17.46 7.15
CA ILE A 102 13.80 -18.59 6.30
C ILE A 102 12.48 -18.32 5.59
N VAL A 103 12.25 -18.98 4.47
CA VAL A 103 11.09 -18.75 3.60
C VAL A 103 9.79 -19.06 4.32
N GLU A 104 9.74 -20.17 5.04
CA GLU A 104 8.57 -20.67 5.76
C GLU A 104 8.04 -19.65 6.77
N ASP A 105 8.92 -19.09 7.59
CA ASP A 105 8.56 -18.04 8.55
C ASP A 105 8.05 -16.77 7.88
N LYS A 106 8.67 -16.40 6.75
CA LYS A 106 8.22 -15.22 6.00
C LYS A 106 6.88 -15.46 5.32
N VAL A 107 6.57 -16.67 4.90
CA VAL A 107 5.24 -17.03 4.38
C VAL A 107 4.19 -16.85 5.47
N ILE A 108 4.46 -17.33 6.70
CA ILE A 108 3.58 -17.15 7.86
C ILE A 108 3.37 -15.66 8.16
N LYS A 109 4.45 -14.87 8.16
CA LYS A 109 4.37 -13.41 8.40
C LYS A 109 3.59 -12.68 7.31
N ASN A 110 3.77 -13.04 6.04
CA ASN A 110 3.00 -12.47 4.94
C ASN A 110 1.52 -12.86 5.03
N HIS A 111 1.22 -14.10 5.40
CA HIS A 111 -0.14 -14.58 5.66
C HIS A 111 -0.80 -13.81 6.81
N TYR A 112 -0.09 -13.62 7.91
CA TYR A 112 -0.57 -12.79 9.02
C TYR A 112 -0.86 -11.37 8.58
N ALA A 113 0.08 -10.73 7.89
CA ALA A 113 -0.04 -9.35 7.44
C ALA A 113 -1.18 -9.12 6.42
N SER A 114 -1.59 -10.15 5.69
CA SER A 114 -2.68 -10.08 4.72
C SER A 114 -4.00 -10.62 5.28
N GLU A 115 -4.09 -11.90 5.60
CA GLU A 115 -5.36 -12.55 5.94
C GLU A 115 -5.82 -12.27 7.37
N TYR A 116 -4.93 -12.36 8.37
CA TYR A 116 -5.31 -12.05 9.75
C TYR A 116 -5.70 -10.58 9.92
N ILE A 117 -4.93 -9.68 9.33
CA ILE A 117 -5.24 -8.25 9.36
C ILE A 117 -6.56 -7.96 8.63
N TYR A 118 -6.80 -8.59 7.48
CA TYR A 118 -8.08 -8.49 6.80
C TYR A 118 -9.25 -8.93 7.68
N ASN A 119 -9.16 -10.12 8.27
CA ASN A 119 -10.21 -10.66 9.12
C ASN A 119 -10.45 -9.81 10.38
N ALA A 120 -9.41 -9.21 10.95
CA ALA A 120 -9.53 -8.34 12.11
C ALA A 120 -10.24 -7.02 11.82
N TYR A 121 -10.09 -6.47 10.60
CA TYR A 121 -10.56 -5.12 10.30
C TYR A 121 -11.60 -5.02 9.18
N ARG A 122 -11.97 -6.10 8.50
CA ARG A 122 -12.92 -6.06 7.38
C ARG A 122 -14.24 -5.41 7.75
N ASP A 123 -14.76 -5.69 8.94
CA ASP A 123 -16.06 -5.21 9.43
C ASP A 123 -15.96 -3.88 10.22
N THR A 124 -14.74 -3.34 10.36
CA THR A 124 -14.52 -2.08 11.08
C THR A 124 -14.93 -0.89 10.24
N LYS A 125 -15.80 -0.04 10.79
CA LYS A 125 -16.14 1.26 10.17
C LYS A 125 -14.99 2.24 10.26
N THR A 126 -14.62 2.81 9.11
CA THR A 126 -13.50 3.76 8.97
C THR A 126 -13.87 5.00 8.17
N CYS A 127 -15.17 5.17 7.85
CA CYS A 127 -15.67 6.28 7.06
C CYS A 127 -16.86 6.95 7.75
N GLY A 128 -16.76 8.28 7.91
CA GLY A 128 -17.85 9.09 8.45
C GLY A 128 -18.18 8.77 9.91
N VAL A 129 -19.45 8.91 10.29
CA VAL A 129 -19.88 8.68 11.68
C VAL A 129 -19.80 7.19 12.03
N ILE A 130 -18.92 6.85 12.96
CA ILE A 130 -18.69 5.47 13.42
C ILE A 130 -19.47 5.13 14.70
N GLU A 131 -19.79 6.14 15.51
CA GLU A 131 -20.54 5.99 16.75
C GLU A 131 -21.34 7.29 17.04
N GLU A 132 -22.55 7.19 17.55
CA GLU A 132 -23.36 8.32 17.98
C GLU A 132 -23.94 8.05 19.37
N ASP A 133 -23.59 8.91 20.33
CA ASP A 133 -24.18 8.94 21.66
C ASP A 133 -25.25 10.03 21.69
N LYS A 134 -26.50 9.61 21.56
CA LYS A 134 -27.67 10.54 21.55
C LYS A 134 -27.91 11.18 22.89
N ALA A 135 -27.54 10.53 24.00
CA ALA A 135 -27.78 11.04 25.35
C ALA A 135 -26.92 12.27 25.63
N TYR A 136 -25.70 12.26 25.13
CA TYR A 136 -24.74 13.38 25.29
C TYR A 136 -24.57 14.23 24.03
N GLY A 137 -25.26 13.90 22.93
CA GLY A 137 -25.12 14.62 21.66
C GLY A 137 -23.73 14.50 21.02
N ILE A 138 -22.99 13.41 21.29
CA ILE A 138 -21.64 13.21 20.82
C ILE A 138 -21.64 12.29 19.60
N LYS A 139 -20.88 12.65 18.56
CA LYS A 139 -20.59 11.79 17.40
C LYS A 139 -19.09 11.56 17.29
N LYS A 140 -18.70 10.28 17.11
CA LYS A 140 -17.33 9.92 16.71
C LYS A 140 -17.28 9.81 15.19
N VAL A 141 -16.42 10.58 14.56
CA VAL A 141 -16.27 10.61 13.12
C VAL A 141 -14.88 10.08 12.75
N ALA A 142 -14.82 9.11 11.84
CA ALA A 142 -13.58 8.60 11.32
C ALA A 142 -13.16 9.39 10.08
N GLU A 143 -12.00 10.06 10.16
CA GLU A 143 -11.41 10.83 9.07
C GLU A 143 -9.99 10.35 8.78
N PRO A 144 -9.52 10.38 7.52
CA PRO A 144 -8.14 10.07 7.21
C PRO A 144 -7.20 11.16 7.76
N ILE A 145 -6.01 10.75 8.19
CA ILE A 145 -4.98 11.69 8.67
C ILE A 145 -4.19 12.34 7.53
N GLY A 146 -4.30 11.83 6.31
CA GLY A 146 -3.62 12.35 5.13
C GLY A 146 -2.62 11.37 4.53
N VAL A 147 -1.36 11.78 4.37
CA VAL A 147 -0.30 10.95 3.77
C VAL A 147 0.62 10.39 4.85
N VAL A 148 0.80 9.08 4.86
CA VAL A 148 1.64 8.34 5.82
C VAL A 148 2.99 8.02 5.20
N ALA A 149 4.09 8.36 5.87
CA ALA A 149 5.43 7.91 5.52
C ALA A 149 5.70 6.54 6.15
N ALA A 150 5.87 5.53 5.32
CA ALA A 150 6.05 4.14 5.73
C ALA A 150 7.50 3.68 5.53
N VAL A 151 8.30 3.77 6.58
CA VAL A 151 9.66 3.22 6.59
C VAL A 151 9.59 1.70 6.76
N ILE A 152 10.23 0.95 5.85
CA ILE A 152 10.19 -0.51 5.81
C ILE A 152 11.54 -1.10 6.22
N PRO A 153 11.58 -2.00 7.22
CA PRO A 153 12.81 -2.63 7.68
C PRO A 153 13.27 -3.73 6.73
N THR A 154 14.56 -4.09 6.80
CA THR A 154 15.13 -5.20 6.03
C THR A 154 14.73 -6.58 6.58
N THR A 155 14.41 -6.68 7.87
CA THR A 155 14.08 -7.95 8.54
C THR A 155 12.74 -8.55 8.09
N ASN A 156 11.74 -7.70 7.83
CA ASN A 156 10.40 -8.11 7.44
C ASN A 156 9.84 -7.18 6.33
N PRO A 157 10.51 -7.12 5.16
CA PRO A 157 10.17 -6.10 4.17
C PRO A 157 8.79 -6.29 3.56
N THR A 158 8.43 -7.51 3.19
CA THR A 158 7.16 -7.82 2.51
C THR A 158 5.96 -7.72 3.44
N SER A 159 6.00 -8.38 4.59
CA SER A 159 4.88 -8.35 5.55
C SER A 159 4.63 -6.94 6.09
N THR A 160 5.68 -6.16 6.35
CA THR A 160 5.53 -4.77 6.80
C THR A 160 4.93 -3.88 5.71
N ALA A 161 5.36 -4.04 4.46
CA ALA A 161 4.78 -3.30 3.33
C ALA A 161 3.31 -3.64 3.13
N ILE A 162 2.95 -4.95 3.15
CA ILE A 162 1.57 -5.43 3.06
C ILE A 162 0.71 -4.80 4.16
N PHE A 163 1.12 -4.96 5.43
CA PHE A 163 0.36 -4.45 6.57
C PHE A 163 0.11 -2.95 6.48
N LYS A 164 1.17 -2.16 6.28
CA LYS A 164 1.06 -0.70 6.22
C LYS A 164 0.20 -0.24 5.05
N THR A 165 0.29 -0.90 3.90
CA THR A 165 -0.55 -0.60 2.74
C THR A 165 -2.02 -0.91 3.03
N LEU A 166 -2.33 -2.08 3.58
CA LEU A 166 -3.70 -2.48 3.89
C LEU A 166 -4.37 -1.52 4.88
N ILE A 167 -3.69 -1.15 5.96
CA ILE A 167 -4.24 -0.21 6.95
C ILE A 167 -4.43 1.18 6.35
N SER A 168 -3.49 1.66 5.53
CA SER A 168 -3.65 2.94 4.84
C SER A 168 -4.85 2.94 3.89
N LEU A 169 -5.05 1.86 3.13
CA LEU A 169 -6.22 1.69 2.27
C LEU A 169 -7.53 1.66 3.08
N LYS A 170 -7.60 0.88 4.15
CA LYS A 170 -8.80 0.77 5.00
C LYS A 170 -9.20 2.11 5.63
N THR A 171 -8.24 2.98 5.89
CA THR A 171 -8.44 4.28 6.54
C THR A 171 -8.40 5.47 5.59
N ARG A 172 -8.46 5.25 4.29
CA ARG A 172 -8.44 6.29 3.23
C ARG A 172 -7.21 7.21 3.27
N ASN A 173 -6.09 6.72 3.79
CA ASN A 173 -4.83 7.46 3.80
C ASN A 173 -4.02 7.21 2.54
N GLY A 174 -3.30 8.24 2.09
CA GLY A 174 -2.19 8.08 1.16
C GLY A 174 -0.99 7.44 1.87
N ILE A 175 -0.15 6.73 1.12
CA ILE A 175 1.06 6.11 1.68
C ILE A 175 2.25 6.30 0.77
N ILE A 176 3.39 6.68 1.35
CA ILE A 176 4.69 6.70 0.70
C ILE A 176 5.56 5.64 1.36
N ILE A 177 6.01 4.68 0.57
CA ILE A 177 6.80 3.56 1.06
C ILE A 177 8.27 3.84 0.83
N SER A 178 9.05 3.84 1.93
CA SER A 178 10.50 3.98 1.93
C SER A 178 11.14 2.63 2.29
N PRO A 179 11.61 1.86 1.29
CA PRO A 179 12.23 0.57 1.53
C PRO A 179 13.64 0.73 2.12
N HIS A 180 14.03 -0.22 2.95
CA HIS A 180 15.42 -0.33 3.35
C HIS A 180 16.31 -0.60 2.11
N PRO A 181 17.53 -0.03 2.00
CA PRO A 181 18.41 -0.19 0.83
C PRO A 181 18.67 -1.65 0.41
N ARG A 182 18.74 -2.59 1.37
CA ARG A 182 18.94 -4.02 1.13
C ARG A 182 17.67 -4.84 0.90
N ALA A 183 16.50 -4.19 0.83
CA ALA A 183 15.20 -4.86 0.66
C ALA A 183 14.28 -4.10 -0.30
N LYS A 184 14.85 -3.47 -1.32
CA LYS A 184 14.11 -2.64 -2.28
C LYS A 184 13.18 -3.48 -3.15
N LYS A 185 13.71 -4.55 -3.77
CA LYS A 185 12.96 -5.38 -4.71
C LYS A 185 11.76 -6.04 -4.04
N SER A 186 11.98 -6.67 -2.90
CA SER A 186 10.93 -7.37 -2.16
C SER A 186 9.87 -6.41 -1.61
N THR A 187 10.27 -5.23 -1.11
CA THR A 187 9.33 -4.20 -0.65
C THR A 187 8.48 -3.66 -1.79
N ILE A 188 9.09 -3.32 -2.93
CA ILE A 188 8.41 -2.82 -4.11
C ILE A 188 7.43 -3.88 -4.65
N ALA A 189 7.86 -5.14 -4.73
CA ALA A 189 7.01 -6.24 -5.20
C ALA A 189 5.77 -6.41 -4.29
N ALA A 190 5.95 -6.36 -2.96
CA ALA A 190 4.85 -6.45 -2.02
C ALA A 190 3.85 -5.30 -2.15
N ALA A 191 4.34 -4.07 -2.28
CA ALA A 191 3.49 -2.90 -2.48
C ALA A 191 2.72 -2.98 -3.81
N LYS A 192 3.39 -3.34 -4.92
CA LYS A 192 2.76 -3.53 -6.23
C LYS A 192 1.62 -4.55 -6.18
N VAL A 193 1.83 -5.70 -5.54
CA VAL A 193 0.79 -6.73 -5.40
C VAL A 193 -0.46 -6.16 -4.74
N CYS A 194 -0.31 -5.38 -3.67
CA CYS A 194 -1.45 -4.74 -3.01
C CYS A 194 -2.17 -3.73 -3.92
N LEU A 195 -1.44 -3.03 -4.79
CA LEU A 195 -1.97 -1.96 -5.62
C LEU A 195 -2.60 -2.45 -6.92
N LEU A 196 -2.00 -3.43 -7.60
CA LEU A 196 -2.45 -3.92 -8.91
C LEU A 196 -3.82 -4.60 -8.87
N TYR A 197 -4.21 -5.18 -7.74
CA TYR A 197 -5.48 -5.89 -7.59
C TYR A 197 -6.60 -5.05 -6.97
N THR A 198 -6.33 -3.80 -6.64
CA THR A 198 -7.36 -2.86 -6.20
C THR A 198 -8.13 -2.23 -7.37
N SER A 199 -7.66 -2.43 -8.61
CA SER A 199 -8.37 -2.05 -9.84
C SER A 199 -9.61 -2.93 -10.02
N PRO A 200 -10.81 -2.38 -10.22
CA PRO A 200 -11.92 -3.16 -10.74
C PRO A 200 -11.56 -3.57 -12.17
N SER A 201 -11.16 -4.85 -12.33
CA SER A 201 -11.03 -5.43 -13.69
C SER A 201 -12.42 -5.38 -14.33
N PRO A 202 -12.58 -4.79 -15.51
CA PRO A 202 -13.81 -4.97 -16.25
C PRO A 202 -13.96 -6.45 -16.59
N ARG A 203 -15.09 -7.04 -16.20
CA ARG A 203 -15.52 -8.36 -16.68
C ARG A 203 -15.96 -8.25 -18.12
#